data_798d3b35644b8c581ed023fc5fa50d3e
#
_entry.id   798d3b35644b8c581ed023fc5fa50d3e
#
_cell.length_a   1.000
_cell.length_b   1.000
_cell.length_c   1.000
_cell.angle_alpha   90.00
_cell.angle_beta   90.00
_cell.angle_gamma   90.00
#
_symmetry.space_group_name_H-M   'P 1'
#
loop_
_entity.id
_entity.type
_entity.pdbx_description
1 polymer ?
#
loop_
_entity_poly.entity_id
_entity_poly.type
_entity_poly.pdbx_seq_one_letter_code
_entity_poly.pdbx_strand_id
1 'polypeptide(L)'
;MKEEIIKLRKEGKSYRDIQKELGCSKSTISFHCVKLNLNTPVEYTPVIKTGEYVKNKNQRSCINCGIDISDKPYRQKTCSISCGSKNKNKNSYLKFIENWKLGINSGGKGDLGGHGVVSNHVRKYLFLKYDNKCSMCGWSEINPYTGTIPLEVEHIDGNPMNHVENNLTLLCPNCHSLTAGHSTSKGNGRRYYREKYLKKWTENLLD
;
A
#
# COMPACT_ATOMS: atom_id res chain seq x y z
N MET A 1 -0.54 -5.40 -52.26
CA MET A 1 -0.02 -4.94 -50.94
C MET A 1 1.36 -4.26 -51.05
N LYS A 2 2.47 -4.88 -51.51
CA LYS A 2 3.80 -4.24 -51.60
C LYS A 2 3.77 -2.99 -52.50
N GLU A 3 3.21 -3.12 -53.69
CA GLU A 3 3.14 -2.03 -54.66
C GLU A 3 2.27 -0.86 -54.20
N GLU A 4 1.19 -1.16 -53.50
CA GLU A 4 0.29 -0.18 -52.90
C GLU A 4 0.96 0.60 -51.78
N ILE A 5 1.72 -0.07 -50.91
CA ILE A 5 2.54 0.59 -49.88
C ILE A 5 3.51 1.59 -50.55
N ILE A 6 4.20 1.17 -51.60
CA ILE A 6 5.18 2.00 -52.30
C ILE A 6 4.51 3.17 -52.99
N LYS A 7 3.34 2.97 -53.64
CA LYS A 7 2.55 4.02 -54.23
C LYS A 7 2.12 5.06 -53.23
N LEU A 8 1.47 4.65 -52.15
CA LEU A 8 0.99 5.54 -51.12
C LEU A 8 2.13 6.32 -50.42
N ARG A 9 3.30 5.67 -50.28
CA ARG A 9 4.47 6.32 -49.71
C ARG A 9 5.07 7.38 -50.64
N LYS A 10 5.11 7.12 -51.97
CA LYS A 10 5.51 8.10 -52.95
C LYS A 10 4.56 9.30 -53.04
N GLU A 11 3.27 9.10 -52.75
CA GLU A 11 2.25 10.13 -52.60
C GLU A 11 2.39 10.93 -51.29
N GLY A 12 3.41 10.68 -50.48
CA GLY A 12 3.70 11.40 -49.25
C GLY A 12 2.91 10.96 -48.01
N LYS A 13 2.13 9.88 -48.07
CA LYS A 13 1.37 9.38 -46.91
C LYS A 13 2.29 8.88 -45.81
N SER A 14 1.93 9.19 -44.55
CA SER A 14 2.65 8.68 -43.38
C SER A 14 2.45 7.16 -43.18
N TYR A 15 3.36 6.51 -42.48
CA TYR A 15 3.21 5.07 -42.13
C TYR A 15 1.91 4.79 -41.36
N ARG A 16 1.40 5.78 -40.62
CA ARG A 16 0.14 5.66 -39.87
C ARG A 16 -1.07 5.67 -40.81
N ASP A 17 -1.03 6.51 -41.82
CA ASP A 17 -2.11 6.63 -42.81
C ASP A 17 -2.16 5.37 -43.70
N ILE A 18 -0.99 4.89 -44.16
CA ILE A 18 -0.86 3.64 -44.94
C ILE A 18 -1.35 2.45 -44.12
N GLN A 19 -1.02 2.40 -42.83
CA GLN A 19 -1.53 1.36 -41.92
C GLN A 19 -3.06 1.37 -41.83
N LYS A 20 -3.66 2.55 -41.71
CA LYS A 20 -5.14 2.68 -41.65
C LYS A 20 -5.81 2.25 -42.95
N GLU A 21 -5.20 2.57 -44.10
CA GLU A 21 -5.77 2.33 -45.41
C GLU A 21 -5.62 0.86 -45.86
N LEU A 22 -4.47 0.25 -45.59
CA LEU A 22 -4.14 -1.11 -46.06
C LEU A 22 -4.26 -2.18 -44.96
N GLY A 23 -4.52 -1.82 -43.71
CA GLY A 23 -4.63 -2.75 -42.57
C GLY A 23 -3.33 -3.50 -42.22
N CYS A 24 -2.18 -3.13 -42.79
CA CYS A 24 -0.91 -3.82 -42.57
C CYS A 24 -0.10 -3.19 -41.43
N SER A 25 0.83 -3.98 -40.85
CA SER A 25 1.65 -3.49 -39.75
C SER A 25 2.64 -2.39 -40.17
N LYS A 26 2.99 -1.45 -39.27
CA LYS A 26 4.04 -0.45 -39.54
C LYS A 26 5.39 -1.06 -39.84
N SER A 27 5.69 -2.24 -39.28
CA SER A 27 6.92 -3.00 -39.55
C SER A 27 6.96 -3.47 -41.02
N THR A 28 5.84 -3.96 -41.56
CA THR A 28 5.70 -4.36 -42.96
C THR A 28 5.90 -3.15 -43.91
N ILE A 29 5.30 -2.00 -43.56
CA ILE A 29 5.44 -0.76 -44.34
C ILE A 29 6.91 -0.31 -44.33
N SER A 30 7.54 -0.26 -43.14
CA SER A 30 8.94 0.13 -42.96
C SER A 30 9.87 -0.80 -43.78
N PHE A 31 9.68 -2.09 -43.69
CA PHE A 31 10.49 -3.09 -44.43
C PHE A 31 10.50 -2.81 -45.95
N HIS A 32 9.34 -2.53 -46.54
CA HIS A 32 9.26 -2.22 -47.99
C HIS A 32 9.79 -0.84 -48.34
N CYS A 33 9.61 0.16 -47.47
CA CYS A 33 10.10 1.52 -47.70
C CYS A 33 11.62 1.65 -47.54
N VAL A 34 12.23 0.96 -46.57
CA VAL A 34 13.70 0.99 -46.34
C VAL A 34 14.44 0.42 -47.55
N LYS A 35 13.98 -0.73 -48.10
CA LYS A 35 14.60 -1.34 -49.29
C LYS A 35 14.65 -0.42 -50.53
N LEU A 36 13.81 0.59 -50.58
CA LEU A 36 13.66 1.50 -51.70
C LEU A 36 14.05 2.98 -51.38
N ASN A 37 14.74 3.19 -50.25
CA ASN A 37 15.09 4.52 -49.73
C ASN A 37 13.90 5.50 -49.66
N LEU A 38 12.68 4.98 -49.41
CA LEU A 38 11.46 5.78 -49.21
C LEU A 38 11.18 6.05 -47.74
N ASN A 39 12.16 5.82 -46.89
CA ASN A 39 12.10 6.06 -45.45
C ASN A 39 12.46 7.49 -45.04
N THR A 40 12.79 8.38 -46.00
CA THR A 40 12.96 9.81 -45.71
C THR A 40 11.71 10.35 -45.00
N PRO A 41 11.87 11.10 -43.90
CA PRO A 41 10.74 11.75 -43.28
C PRO A 41 10.03 12.59 -44.35
N VAL A 42 8.71 12.45 -44.48
CA VAL A 42 7.92 13.52 -45.11
C VAL A 42 8.28 14.77 -44.33
N GLU A 43 8.75 15.81 -45.03
CA GLU A 43 8.99 17.11 -44.36
C GLU A 43 7.74 17.43 -43.55
N TYR A 44 7.86 17.25 -42.26
CA TYR A 44 6.81 17.64 -41.32
C TYR A 44 6.83 19.17 -41.32
N THR A 45 6.04 19.77 -42.24
CA THR A 45 5.67 21.16 -42.04
C THR A 45 4.86 21.19 -40.76
N PRO A 46 5.40 21.72 -39.66
CA PRO A 46 4.60 21.86 -38.45
C PRO A 46 3.44 22.75 -38.88
N VAL A 47 2.21 22.22 -38.80
CA VAL A 47 1.01 23.04 -38.82
C VAL A 47 1.18 23.92 -37.57
N ILE A 48 1.73 25.11 -37.78
CA ILE A 48 1.74 26.17 -36.77
C ILE A 48 0.25 26.45 -36.58
N LYS A 49 -0.33 25.78 -35.58
CA LYS A 49 -1.60 26.21 -35.04
C LYS A 49 -1.31 27.60 -34.44
N THR A 50 -1.54 28.63 -35.23
CA THR A 50 -1.57 30.05 -34.82
C THR A 50 -2.82 30.27 -33.95
N GLY A 51 -3.04 29.44 -32.99
CA GLY A 51 -3.87 29.67 -31.83
C GLY A 51 -2.90 29.84 -30.68
N GLU A 52 -2.93 31.00 -30.04
CA GLU A 52 -2.28 31.16 -28.75
C GLU A 52 -2.62 29.89 -27.90
N TYR A 53 -1.59 29.11 -27.65
CA TYR A 53 -1.73 27.99 -26.69
C TYR A 53 -1.87 28.66 -25.33
N VAL A 54 -3.10 29.07 -25.02
CA VAL A 54 -3.47 29.46 -23.67
C VAL A 54 -3.19 28.22 -22.84
N LYS A 55 -2.02 28.20 -22.21
CA LYS A 55 -1.75 27.29 -21.12
C LYS A 55 -2.83 27.59 -20.09
N ASN A 56 -3.96 26.89 -20.16
CA ASN A 56 -4.79 26.74 -19.01
C ASN A 56 -3.90 26.09 -17.95
N LYS A 57 -3.23 26.94 -17.20
CA LYS A 57 -2.56 26.54 -15.96
C LYS A 57 -3.68 26.18 -15.00
N ASN A 58 -4.29 25.00 -15.22
CA ASN A 58 -5.14 24.42 -14.20
C ASN A 58 -4.30 24.41 -12.95
N GLN A 59 -4.66 25.24 -12.01
CA GLN A 59 -4.00 25.31 -10.71
C GLN A 59 -3.97 23.89 -10.15
N ARG A 60 -2.76 23.35 -9.97
CA ARG A 60 -2.57 21.98 -9.50
C ARG A 60 -1.89 22.01 -8.14
N SER A 61 -2.44 21.24 -7.22
CA SER A 61 -1.88 21.12 -5.89
C SER A 61 -1.29 19.72 -5.65
N CYS A 62 -0.29 19.67 -4.81
CA CYS A 62 0.30 18.41 -4.35
C CYS A 62 -0.75 17.57 -3.62
N ILE A 63 -0.98 16.34 -4.09
CA ILE A 63 -1.99 15.43 -3.53
C ILE A 63 -1.73 15.03 -2.07
N ASN A 64 -0.52 15.30 -1.54
CA ASN A 64 -0.18 14.96 -0.16
C ASN A 64 -0.21 16.17 0.80
N CYS A 65 0.21 17.36 0.36
CA CYS A 65 0.35 18.53 1.25
C CYS A 65 -0.36 19.79 0.75
N GLY A 66 -1.02 19.76 -0.41
CA GLY A 66 -1.78 20.88 -0.95
C GLY A 66 -0.95 22.01 -1.60
N ILE A 67 0.37 22.01 -1.49
CA ILE A 67 1.23 23.05 -2.09
C ILE A 67 1.01 23.08 -3.60
N ASP A 68 0.96 24.29 -4.17
CA ASP A 68 0.86 24.49 -5.62
C ASP A 68 2.04 23.86 -6.35
N ILE A 69 1.75 23.08 -7.38
CA ILE A 69 2.69 22.42 -8.28
C ILE A 69 2.42 22.73 -9.75
N SER A 70 1.78 23.83 -10.04
CA SER A 70 1.45 24.25 -11.41
C SER A 70 2.68 24.48 -12.27
N ASP A 71 3.84 24.76 -11.65
CA ASP A 71 5.17 24.89 -12.26
C ASP A 71 5.82 23.56 -12.61
N LYS A 72 5.34 22.44 -12.01
CA LYS A 72 5.92 21.11 -12.19
C LYS A 72 5.41 20.41 -13.46
N PRO A 73 6.14 19.42 -14.00
CA PRO A 73 5.67 18.63 -15.14
C PRO A 73 4.27 18.05 -14.90
N TYR A 74 3.42 18.01 -15.94
CA TYR A 74 2.01 17.59 -15.83
C TYR A 74 1.84 16.21 -15.17
N ARG A 75 2.79 15.29 -15.38
CA ARG A 75 2.73 13.94 -14.76
C ARG A 75 3.07 13.94 -13.27
N GLN A 76 3.70 14.98 -12.77
CA GLN A 76 4.07 15.06 -11.35
C GLN A 76 2.86 15.47 -10.52
N LYS A 77 2.49 14.64 -9.57
CA LYS A 77 1.33 14.83 -8.67
C LYS A 77 1.72 15.28 -7.26
N THR A 78 3.01 15.34 -6.96
CA THR A 78 3.54 15.69 -5.63
C THR A 78 4.65 16.73 -5.76
N CYS A 79 4.77 17.61 -4.74
CA CYS A 79 5.76 18.69 -4.75
C CYS A 79 7.22 18.20 -4.60
N SER A 80 7.41 17.02 -3.99
CA SER A 80 8.71 16.43 -3.70
C SER A 80 8.66 14.91 -3.66
N ILE A 81 9.85 14.27 -3.69
CA ILE A 81 10.00 12.83 -3.51
C ILE A 81 9.45 12.40 -2.15
N SER A 82 9.70 13.18 -1.09
CA SER A 82 9.16 12.91 0.25
C SER A 82 7.64 12.87 0.26
N CYS A 83 6.96 13.82 -0.36
CA CYS A 83 5.51 13.82 -0.52
C CYS A 83 5.02 12.63 -1.35
N GLY A 84 5.74 12.23 -2.39
CA GLY A 84 5.46 11.05 -3.19
C GLY A 84 5.52 9.77 -2.36
N SER A 85 6.57 9.60 -1.57
CA SER A 85 6.74 8.45 -0.67
C SER A 85 5.66 8.39 0.41
N LYS A 86 5.34 9.52 1.05
CA LYS A 86 4.25 9.60 2.05
C LYS A 86 2.90 9.19 1.45
N ASN A 87 2.59 9.67 0.24
CA ASN A 87 1.34 9.32 -0.44
C ASN A 87 1.31 7.82 -0.82
N LYS A 88 2.42 7.27 -1.33
CA LYS A 88 2.54 5.85 -1.65
C LYS A 88 2.34 4.99 -0.40
N ASN A 89 2.98 5.34 0.72
CA ASN A 89 2.85 4.61 1.98
C ASN A 89 1.43 4.68 2.54
N LYS A 90 0.76 5.85 2.44
CA LYS A 90 -0.65 6.00 2.83
C LYS A 90 -1.56 5.09 2.01
N ASN A 91 -1.42 5.09 0.69
CA ASN A 91 -2.25 4.28 -0.20
C ASN A 91 -1.99 2.77 -0.01
N SER A 92 -0.73 2.37 0.19
CA SER A 92 -0.36 0.99 0.52
C SER A 92 -1.00 0.53 1.82
N TYR A 93 -0.96 1.37 2.86
CA TYR A 93 -1.60 1.10 4.13
C TYR A 93 -3.12 0.94 3.99
N LEU A 94 -3.80 1.87 3.32
CA LEU A 94 -5.26 1.80 3.13
C LEU A 94 -5.68 0.54 2.39
N LYS A 95 -5.00 0.22 1.28
CA LYS A 95 -5.25 -1.01 0.52
C LYS A 95 -5.00 -2.27 1.35
N PHE A 96 -3.94 -2.28 2.17
CA PHE A 96 -3.67 -3.41 3.04
C PHE A 96 -4.80 -3.63 4.05
N ILE A 97 -5.30 -2.56 4.70
CA ILE A 97 -6.37 -2.65 5.71
C ILE A 97 -7.68 -3.09 5.07
N GLU A 98 -8.02 -2.57 3.87
CA GLU A 98 -9.18 -3.01 3.12
C GLU A 98 -9.13 -4.51 2.81
N ASN A 99 -8.04 -4.98 2.23
CA ASN A 99 -7.84 -6.40 1.92
C ASN A 99 -7.86 -7.29 3.18
N TRP A 100 -7.32 -6.80 4.29
CA TRP A 100 -7.35 -7.52 5.56
C TRP A 100 -8.79 -7.65 6.10
N LYS A 101 -9.56 -6.59 6.08
CA LYS A 101 -10.98 -6.63 6.51
C LYS A 101 -11.85 -7.54 5.63
N LEU A 102 -11.50 -7.68 4.36
CA LEU A 102 -12.13 -8.60 3.43
C LEU A 102 -11.63 -10.06 3.54
N GLY A 103 -10.66 -10.32 4.45
CA GLY A 103 -10.08 -11.66 4.62
C GLY A 103 -9.12 -12.09 3.50
N ILE A 104 -8.73 -11.17 2.61
CA ILE A 104 -7.76 -11.45 1.52
C ILE A 104 -6.33 -11.60 2.10
N ASN A 105 -5.99 -10.79 3.10
CA ASN A 105 -4.72 -10.85 3.82
C ASN A 105 -4.93 -11.43 5.22
N SER A 106 -3.99 -12.23 5.71
CA SER A 106 -4.06 -12.82 7.05
C SER A 106 -3.97 -11.80 8.21
N GLY A 107 -3.47 -10.60 7.95
CA GLY A 107 -3.19 -9.59 8.99
C GLY A 107 -1.91 -9.84 9.80
N GLY A 108 -1.27 -11.00 9.62
CA GLY A 108 0.00 -11.35 10.26
C GLY A 108 1.21 -10.69 9.61
N LYS A 109 2.37 -10.80 10.25
CA LYS A 109 3.66 -10.34 9.73
C LYS A 109 4.27 -11.44 8.86
N GLY A 110 4.47 -11.16 7.55
CA GLY A 110 4.99 -12.10 6.55
C GLY A 110 3.90 -12.84 5.79
N ASP A 111 4.26 -13.47 4.67
CA ASP A 111 3.34 -14.06 3.68
C ASP A 111 2.58 -15.30 4.20
N LEU A 112 3.09 -15.94 5.26
CA LEU A 112 2.52 -17.16 5.87
C LEU A 112 1.92 -16.90 7.26
N GLY A 113 1.53 -15.68 7.58
CA GLY A 113 0.97 -15.33 8.89
C GLY A 113 1.98 -15.45 10.05
N GLY A 114 3.26 -15.36 9.74
CA GLY A 114 4.45 -15.60 10.54
C GLY A 114 4.29 -15.54 12.05
N HIS A 115 4.45 -16.67 12.70
CA HIS A 115 4.67 -16.83 14.14
C HIS A 115 3.71 -16.11 15.10
N GLY A 116 2.46 -15.86 14.70
CA GLY A 116 1.48 -15.20 15.56
C GLY A 116 1.71 -13.70 15.80
N VAL A 117 2.57 -13.05 15.00
CA VAL A 117 2.84 -11.63 15.13
C VAL A 117 1.93 -10.83 14.20
N VAL A 118 1.18 -9.91 14.78
CA VAL A 118 0.31 -8.98 14.03
C VAL A 118 1.16 -8.02 13.19
N SER A 119 0.74 -7.75 11.94
CA SER A 119 1.45 -6.83 11.04
C SER A 119 1.46 -5.39 11.59
N ASN A 120 2.48 -4.61 11.22
CA ASN A 120 2.57 -3.21 11.60
C ASN A 120 1.37 -2.38 11.08
N HIS A 121 0.78 -2.75 9.96
CA HIS A 121 -0.41 -2.09 9.42
C HIS A 121 -1.64 -2.32 10.30
N VAL A 122 -1.87 -3.57 10.72
CA VAL A 122 -2.98 -3.92 11.63
C VAL A 122 -2.75 -3.30 13.00
N ARG A 123 -1.52 -3.36 13.55
CA ARG A 123 -1.18 -2.69 14.80
C ARG A 123 -1.50 -1.19 14.73
N LYS A 124 -1.04 -0.50 13.69
CA LYS A 124 -1.37 0.93 13.48
C LYS A 124 -2.86 1.18 13.38
N TYR A 125 -3.60 0.31 12.70
CA TYR A 125 -5.05 0.39 12.60
C TYR A 125 -5.72 0.31 13.98
N LEU A 126 -5.31 -0.64 14.83
CA LEU A 126 -5.86 -0.80 16.17
C LEU A 126 -5.56 0.42 17.06
N PHE A 127 -4.35 0.98 16.99
CA PHE A 127 -4.02 2.22 17.70
C PHE A 127 -4.95 3.37 17.29
N LEU A 128 -5.24 3.51 16.00
CA LEU A 128 -6.18 4.53 15.50
C LEU A 128 -7.63 4.22 15.91
N LYS A 129 -8.05 2.95 15.83
CA LYS A 129 -9.41 2.50 16.18
C LYS A 129 -9.74 2.77 17.64
N TYR A 130 -8.78 2.57 18.54
CA TYR A 130 -8.94 2.76 19.99
C TYR A 130 -8.40 4.08 20.51
N ASP A 131 -8.13 5.05 19.62
CA ASP A 131 -7.63 6.40 19.98
C ASP A 131 -6.40 6.34 20.91
N ASN A 132 -5.49 5.43 20.66
CA ASN A 132 -4.29 5.17 21.47
C ASN A 132 -4.58 4.89 22.95
N LYS A 133 -5.70 4.27 23.27
CA LYS A 133 -6.12 3.93 24.63
C LYS A 133 -6.35 2.44 24.80
N CYS A 134 -6.20 1.98 26.03
CA CYS A 134 -6.62 0.61 26.39
C CYS A 134 -8.13 0.47 26.18
N SER A 135 -8.55 -0.52 25.41
CA SER A 135 -9.97 -0.78 25.10
C SER A 135 -10.79 -1.17 26.34
N MET A 136 -10.13 -1.69 27.39
CA MET A 136 -10.79 -2.19 28.60
C MET A 136 -10.92 -1.11 29.68
N CYS A 137 -9.85 -0.35 29.96
CA CYS A 137 -9.84 0.62 31.08
C CYS A 137 -9.62 2.07 30.64
N GLY A 138 -9.40 2.34 29.35
CA GLY A 138 -9.18 3.69 28.85
C GLY A 138 -7.79 4.28 29.12
N TRP A 139 -6.88 3.53 29.74
CA TRP A 139 -5.53 4.01 30.07
C TRP A 139 -4.72 4.38 28.84
N SER A 140 -4.01 5.53 28.90
CA SER A 140 -3.27 6.10 27.76
C SER A 140 -2.02 6.88 28.17
N GLU A 141 -1.41 6.54 29.28
CA GLU A 141 -0.22 7.23 29.81
C GLU A 141 1.00 7.00 28.90
N ILE A 142 1.71 8.08 28.61
CA ILE A 142 2.95 8.03 27.82
C ILE A 142 4.10 7.63 28.74
N ASN A 143 4.84 6.61 28.34
CA ASN A 143 6.07 6.23 29.02
C ASN A 143 7.12 7.35 28.82
N PRO A 144 7.60 8.02 29.88
CA PRO A 144 8.49 9.17 29.76
C PRO A 144 9.86 8.84 29.18
N TYR A 145 10.28 7.58 29.22
CA TYR A 145 11.57 7.13 28.69
C TYR A 145 11.51 6.78 27.21
N THR A 146 10.39 6.21 26.75
CA THR A 146 10.23 5.77 25.35
C THR A 146 9.41 6.73 24.51
N GLY A 147 8.68 7.66 25.13
CA GLY A 147 7.76 8.59 24.46
C GLY A 147 6.55 7.90 23.81
N THR A 148 6.26 6.65 24.17
CA THR A 148 5.16 5.87 23.59
C THR A 148 4.21 5.37 24.67
N ILE A 149 2.96 5.13 24.30
CA ILE A 149 1.99 4.46 25.17
C ILE A 149 2.20 2.95 25.03
N PRO A 150 2.57 2.22 26.12
CA PRO A 150 2.89 0.81 26.06
C PRO A 150 1.63 -0.06 25.98
N LEU A 151 0.92 0.02 24.85
CA LEU A 151 -0.24 -0.82 24.57
C LEU A 151 0.17 -2.05 23.78
N GLU A 152 -0.48 -3.17 24.06
CA GLU A 152 -0.25 -4.48 23.43
C GLU A 152 -1.49 -4.92 22.66
N VAL A 153 -1.28 -5.61 21.55
CA VAL A 153 -2.36 -6.23 20.78
C VAL A 153 -2.63 -7.62 21.37
N GLU A 154 -3.87 -7.83 21.77
CA GLU A 154 -4.35 -9.11 22.34
C GLU A 154 -5.29 -9.82 21.38
N HIS A 155 -5.17 -11.16 21.32
CA HIS A 155 -6.10 -12.06 20.62
C HIS A 155 -7.17 -12.53 21.60
N ILE A 156 -8.41 -12.11 21.42
CA ILE A 156 -9.52 -12.36 22.36
C ILE A 156 -9.75 -13.86 22.57
N ASP A 157 -9.60 -14.67 21.51
CA ASP A 157 -9.73 -16.13 21.56
C ASP A 157 -8.47 -16.87 22.06
N GLY A 158 -7.39 -16.13 22.33
CA GLY A 158 -6.09 -16.69 22.73
C GLY A 158 -5.32 -17.39 21.59
N ASN A 159 -5.83 -17.40 20.36
CA ASN A 159 -5.15 -17.98 19.20
C ASN A 159 -4.29 -16.92 18.49
N PRO A 160 -2.96 -16.97 18.62
CA PRO A 160 -2.07 -15.96 18.02
C PRO A 160 -2.07 -15.94 16.49
N MET A 161 -2.65 -16.97 15.85
CA MET A 161 -2.75 -17.03 14.39
C MET A 161 -4.05 -16.43 13.84
N ASN A 162 -5.02 -16.12 14.71
CA ASN A 162 -6.31 -15.58 14.30
C ASN A 162 -6.30 -14.04 14.34
N HIS A 163 -5.87 -13.43 13.25
CA HIS A 163 -5.75 -11.97 13.14
C HIS A 163 -6.99 -11.28 12.54
N VAL A 164 -8.18 -11.85 12.63
CA VAL A 164 -9.41 -11.18 12.17
C VAL A 164 -9.74 -9.97 13.05
N GLU A 165 -10.34 -8.94 12.48
CA GLU A 165 -10.57 -7.66 13.15
C GLU A 165 -11.30 -7.80 14.49
N ASN A 166 -12.34 -8.62 14.53
CA ASN A 166 -13.17 -8.81 15.74
C ASN A 166 -12.47 -9.61 16.83
N ASN A 167 -11.36 -10.28 16.50
CA ASN A 167 -10.58 -11.06 17.45
C ASN A 167 -9.39 -10.27 18.04
N LEU A 168 -9.16 -9.03 17.56
CA LEU A 168 -8.03 -8.22 18.00
C LEU A 168 -8.50 -7.02 18.84
N THR A 169 -7.83 -6.83 19.96
CA THR A 169 -8.05 -5.69 20.84
C THR A 169 -6.73 -5.05 21.27
N LEU A 170 -6.79 -3.86 21.85
CA LEU A 170 -5.62 -3.10 22.31
C LEU A 170 -5.69 -2.92 23.82
N LEU A 171 -4.74 -3.44 24.57
CA LEU A 171 -4.76 -3.43 26.02
C LEU A 171 -3.50 -2.81 26.61
N CYS A 172 -3.61 -2.18 27.78
CA CYS A 172 -2.45 -1.83 28.59
C CYS A 172 -1.85 -3.10 29.25
N PRO A 173 -0.59 -3.09 29.70
CA PRO A 173 0.06 -4.24 30.32
C PRO A 173 -0.73 -4.84 31.48
N ASN A 174 -1.38 -4.00 32.32
CA ASN A 174 -2.19 -4.46 33.43
C ASN A 174 -3.43 -5.23 32.97
N CYS A 175 -4.21 -4.66 32.07
CA CYS A 175 -5.38 -5.36 31.51
C CYS A 175 -4.98 -6.60 30.71
N HIS A 176 -3.89 -6.54 29.95
CA HIS A 176 -3.36 -7.69 29.22
C HIS A 176 -2.96 -8.85 30.15
N SER A 177 -2.35 -8.52 31.30
CA SER A 177 -1.99 -9.56 32.29
C SER A 177 -3.19 -10.29 32.91
N LEU A 178 -4.38 -9.69 32.86
CA LEU A 178 -5.63 -10.23 33.41
C LEU A 178 -6.42 -11.07 32.36
N THR A 179 -5.98 -11.10 31.10
CA THR A 179 -6.66 -11.89 30.07
C THR A 179 -6.37 -13.39 30.23
N ALA A 180 -7.34 -14.23 29.89
CA ALA A 180 -7.19 -15.66 29.91
C ALA A 180 -6.06 -16.16 29.01
N GLY A 181 -5.80 -15.45 27.89
CA GLY A 181 -4.75 -15.76 26.92
C GLY A 181 -3.33 -15.46 27.37
N HIS A 182 -3.14 -14.52 28.28
CA HIS A 182 -1.82 -13.97 28.64
C HIS A 182 -0.78 -15.03 29.09
N SER A 183 -1.20 -16.08 29.73
CA SER A 183 -0.30 -17.13 30.23
C SER A 183 -0.29 -18.43 29.42
N THR A 184 -1.19 -18.56 28.43
CA THR A 184 -1.37 -19.81 27.66
C THR A 184 -0.50 -19.93 26.43
N SER A 185 -0.02 -18.81 25.87
CA SER A 185 0.70 -18.77 24.60
C SER A 185 2.19 -19.13 24.67
N LYS A 186 2.74 -19.35 25.84
CA LYS A 186 4.17 -19.68 26.01
C LYS A 186 4.38 -20.99 26.76
N GLY A 187 4.29 -22.08 26.00
CA GLY A 187 4.86 -23.38 26.32
C GLY A 187 4.48 -23.98 27.70
N ASN A 188 4.31 -25.26 27.74
CA ASN A 188 3.90 -26.08 28.87
C ASN A 188 4.67 -25.86 30.22
N GLY A 189 5.85 -25.20 30.18
CA GLY A 189 6.65 -24.98 31.38
C GLY A 189 6.09 -23.95 32.36
N ARG A 190 5.61 -22.79 31.87
CA ARG A 190 5.12 -21.71 32.77
C ARG A 190 3.78 -22.03 33.41
N ARG A 191 2.88 -22.74 32.71
CA ARG A 191 1.60 -23.19 33.24
C ARG A 191 1.80 -24.18 34.37
N TYR A 192 2.70 -25.16 34.18
CA TYR A 192 3.09 -26.15 35.17
C TYR A 192 3.65 -25.49 36.44
N TYR A 193 4.55 -24.52 36.32
CA TYR A 193 5.11 -23.83 37.48
C TYR A 193 4.06 -22.98 38.20
N ARG A 194 3.17 -22.29 37.49
CA ARG A 194 2.14 -21.45 38.09
C ARG A 194 1.10 -22.28 38.87
N GLU A 195 0.63 -23.36 38.29
CA GLU A 195 -0.29 -24.31 38.98
C GLU A 195 0.36 -24.92 40.22
N LYS A 196 1.63 -25.29 40.11
CA LYS A 196 2.41 -25.82 41.23
C LYS A 196 2.58 -24.79 42.37
N TYR A 197 2.85 -23.53 42.05
CA TYR A 197 2.99 -22.48 43.04
C TYR A 197 1.64 -22.09 43.65
N LEU A 198 0.58 -21.98 42.89
CA LEU A 198 -0.76 -21.69 43.40
C LEU A 198 -1.22 -22.79 44.34
N LYS A 199 -1.02 -24.05 43.99
CA LYS A 199 -1.36 -25.20 44.84
C LYS A 199 -0.59 -25.15 46.15
N LYS A 200 0.70 -24.89 46.13
CA LYS A 200 1.53 -24.72 47.32
C LYS A 200 1.11 -23.53 48.20
N TRP A 201 0.63 -22.42 47.59
CA TRP A 201 0.13 -21.27 48.35
C TRP A 201 -1.21 -21.53 49.01
N THR A 202 -2.11 -22.24 48.34
CA THR A 202 -3.41 -22.60 48.94
C THR A 202 -3.26 -23.66 50.04
N GLU A 203 -2.32 -24.58 49.91
CA GLU A 203 -2.02 -25.57 50.96
C GLU A 203 -1.42 -24.94 52.24
N ASN A 204 -0.55 -23.89 52.06
CA ASN A 204 0.07 -23.19 53.20
C ASN A 204 -0.85 -22.13 53.84
N LEU A 205 -2.03 -21.85 53.33
CA LEU A 205 -3.02 -20.92 53.91
C LEU A 205 -4.06 -21.69 54.78
N LEU A 206 -4.03 -23.00 54.79
CA LEU A 206 -4.97 -23.87 55.53
C LEU A 206 -4.34 -24.52 56.77
N ASP A 207 -3.03 -24.30 57.01
CA ASP A 207 -2.30 -24.62 58.21
C ASP A 207 -2.10 -23.37 59.09
#